data_47cdcdb803fd29a92634678d589b7f8b
#
_entry.id   47cdcdb803fd29a92634678d589b7f8b
#
_cell.length_a   1.000
_cell.length_b   1.000
_cell.length_c   1.000
_cell.angle_alpha   90.00
_cell.angle_beta   90.00
_cell.angle_gamma   90.00
#
_symmetry.space_group_name_H-M   'P 1'
#
loop_
_entity.id
_entity.type
_entity.pdbx_description
1 polymer ?
#
loop_
_entity_poly.entity_id
_entity_poly.type
_entity_poly.pdbx_seq_one_letter_code
_entity_poly.pdbx_strand_id
1 'polypeptide(L)'
;VHYSFTNNVHTIVSDLQTQIEADVIRVEPAEEGLDYAANNYAIGSALIQAIRNQPNDAASYPAIKPVEVNIADYDRIIIGAPLWWSNMAAPLQTFLFQYGNRMGGKSIGLIVSSASSGISSVESDAKRLIPEGNFLTPSLWIRSSQTSNCHSLIAGWLNQIN
;
A
#
# COMPACT_ATOMS: atom_id res chain seq x y z
N VAL A 1 -3.22 5.34 -4.51
CA VAL A 1 -3.98 4.52 -3.53
C VAL A 1 -3.11 4.28 -2.32
N HIS A 2 -3.64 4.46 -1.13
CA HIS A 2 -2.89 4.23 0.10
C HIS A 2 -3.79 3.77 1.24
N TYR A 3 -3.15 3.17 2.23
CA TYR A 3 -3.69 2.91 3.56
C TYR A 3 -2.70 3.44 4.59
N SER A 4 -3.18 4.03 5.68
CA SER A 4 -2.33 4.53 6.76
C SER A 4 -2.98 4.29 8.12
N PHE A 5 -2.25 3.63 9.01
CA PHE A 5 -2.68 3.39 10.39
C PHE A 5 -2.10 4.42 11.36
N THR A 6 -0.80 4.69 11.26
CA THR A 6 -0.07 5.62 12.14
C THR A 6 0.12 7.01 11.56
N ASN A 7 -0.51 7.31 10.43
CA ASN A 7 -0.36 8.54 9.63
C ASN A 7 0.97 8.72 8.90
N ASN A 8 1.94 7.84 9.02
CA ASN A 8 3.18 7.96 8.26
C ASN A 8 2.95 7.93 6.75
N VAL A 9 2.21 6.93 6.26
CA VAL A 9 1.88 6.84 4.83
C VAL A 9 1.01 8.01 4.40
N HIS A 10 0.07 8.44 5.23
CA HIS A 10 -0.76 9.62 4.94
C HIS A 10 0.10 10.87 4.74
N THR A 11 1.09 11.10 5.60
CA THR A 11 2.04 12.21 5.47
C THR A 11 2.83 12.12 4.18
N ILE A 12 3.32 10.92 3.84
CA ILE A 12 4.08 10.67 2.61
C ILE A 12 3.22 10.96 1.37
N VAL A 13 1.99 10.48 1.34
CA VAL A 13 1.07 10.68 0.21
C VAL A 13 0.69 12.15 0.08
N SER A 14 0.49 12.86 1.19
CA SER A 14 0.21 14.29 1.18
C SER A 14 1.37 15.08 0.59
N ASP A 15 2.61 14.70 0.89
CA ASP A 15 3.79 15.30 0.27
C ASP A 15 3.87 14.97 -1.22
N LEU A 16 3.64 13.72 -1.59
CA LEU A 16 3.63 13.31 -2.99
C LEU A 16 2.67 14.16 -3.83
N GLN A 17 1.50 14.49 -3.30
CA GLN A 17 0.53 15.36 -3.98
C GLN A 17 1.04 16.78 -4.23
N THR A 18 2.03 17.24 -3.46
CA THR A 18 2.67 18.54 -3.72
C THR A 18 3.64 18.49 -4.89
N GLN A 19 4.08 17.30 -5.28
CA GLN A 19 5.12 17.10 -6.30
C GLN A 19 4.57 16.59 -7.63
N ILE A 20 3.43 15.92 -7.62
CA ILE A 20 2.75 15.45 -8.83
C ILE A 20 1.26 15.72 -8.74
N GLU A 21 0.62 15.88 -9.90
CA GLU A 21 -0.82 15.93 -9.98
C GLU A 21 -1.38 14.51 -9.95
N ALA A 22 -2.16 14.19 -8.92
CA ALA A 22 -2.71 12.85 -8.73
C ALA A 22 -4.00 12.88 -7.93
N ASP A 23 -4.93 12.02 -8.30
CA ASP A 23 -6.10 11.71 -7.47
C ASP A 23 -5.67 10.77 -6.35
N VAL A 24 -6.19 11.00 -5.15
CA VAL A 24 -5.85 10.21 -3.98
C VAL A 24 -7.04 9.41 -3.50
N ILE A 25 -6.80 8.11 -3.32
CA ILE A 25 -7.77 7.19 -2.74
C ILE A 25 -7.18 6.63 -1.47
N ARG A 26 -7.87 6.85 -0.35
CA ARG A 26 -7.53 6.24 0.93
C ARG A 26 -8.39 5.03 1.17
N VAL A 27 -7.77 3.89 1.36
CA VAL A 27 -8.44 2.65 1.75
C VAL A 27 -8.72 2.70 3.25
N GLU A 28 -9.94 2.39 3.65
CA GLU A 28 -10.35 2.39 5.04
C GLU A 28 -11.02 1.07 5.41
N PRO A 29 -10.76 0.52 6.61
CA PRO A 29 -11.47 -0.67 7.09
C PRO A 29 -12.98 -0.41 7.15
N ALA A 30 -13.78 -1.43 6.82
CA ALA A 30 -15.23 -1.33 6.89
C ALA A 30 -15.72 -1.17 8.34
N GLU A 31 -15.06 -1.81 9.29
CA GLU A 31 -15.36 -1.70 10.71
C GLU A 31 -14.74 -0.44 11.30
N GLU A 32 -15.58 0.49 11.75
CA GLU A 32 -15.12 1.74 12.38
C GLU A 32 -14.62 1.48 13.80
N GLY A 33 -13.61 2.24 14.22
CA GLY A 33 -13.03 2.14 15.56
C GLY A 33 -12.19 0.89 15.79
N LEU A 34 -11.90 0.11 14.77
CA LEU A 34 -11.07 -1.08 14.88
C LEU A 34 -9.62 -0.68 15.18
N ASP A 35 -9.11 -1.15 16.31
CA ASP A 35 -7.73 -0.92 16.71
C ASP A 35 -6.87 -2.14 16.40
N TYR A 36 -6.14 -2.08 15.29
CA TYR A 36 -5.23 -3.15 14.89
C TYR A 36 -4.04 -3.33 15.84
N ALA A 37 -3.75 -2.33 16.67
CA ALA A 37 -2.69 -2.41 17.66
C ALA A 37 -3.16 -3.00 18.99
N ALA A 38 -4.47 -3.17 19.21
CA ALA A 38 -5.00 -3.75 20.42
C ALA A 38 -4.45 -5.16 20.66
N ASN A 39 -4.28 -5.52 21.92
CA ASN A 39 -3.79 -6.83 22.32
C ASN A 39 -2.43 -7.19 21.68
N ASN A 40 -1.49 -6.25 21.70
CA ASN A 40 -0.15 -6.46 21.14
C ASN A 40 -0.20 -6.79 19.64
N TYR A 41 -1.02 -6.07 18.90
CA TYR A 41 -1.22 -6.23 17.45
C TYR A 41 -1.83 -7.58 17.04
N ALA A 42 -2.54 -8.26 17.93
CA ALA A 42 -3.10 -9.58 17.65
C ALA A 42 -4.04 -9.59 16.43
N ILE A 43 -4.88 -8.55 16.27
CA ILE A 43 -5.80 -8.45 15.14
C ILE A 43 -5.03 -8.34 13.82
N GLY A 44 -4.07 -7.42 13.74
CA GLY A 44 -3.27 -7.24 12.54
C GLY A 44 -2.45 -8.49 12.19
N SER A 45 -1.87 -9.15 13.18
CA SER A 45 -1.12 -10.40 13.00
C SER A 45 -2.00 -11.51 12.45
N ALA A 46 -3.20 -11.68 13.00
CA ALA A 46 -4.14 -12.71 12.56
C ALA A 46 -4.59 -12.49 11.10
N LEU A 47 -4.82 -11.24 10.70
CA LEU A 47 -5.18 -10.90 9.33
C LEU A 47 -4.07 -11.24 8.35
N ILE A 48 -2.84 -10.89 8.66
CA ILE A 48 -1.68 -11.21 7.81
C ILE A 48 -1.50 -12.73 7.72
N GLN A 49 -1.67 -13.45 8.82
CA GLN A 49 -1.53 -14.90 8.83
C GLN A 49 -2.61 -15.57 7.98
N ALA A 50 -3.85 -15.09 8.03
CA ALA A 50 -4.95 -15.60 7.22
C ALA A 50 -4.64 -15.45 5.72
N ILE A 51 -4.13 -14.30 5.30
CA ILE A 51 -3.76 -14.05 3.90
C ILE A 51 -2.59 -14.97 3.48
N ARG A 52 -1.58 -15.13 4.33
CA ARG A 52 -0.45 -16.04 4.04
C ARG A 52 -0.91 -17.48 3.84
N ASN A 53 -1.87 -17.94 4.64
CA ASN A 53 -2.36 -19.31 4.59
C ASN A 53 -3.23 -19.57 3.37
N GLN A 54 -4.07 -18.61 2.98
CA GLN A 54 -5.01 -18.74 1.87
C GLN A 54 -5.08 -17.44 1.05
N PRO A 55 -4.04 -17.14 0.27
CA PRO A 55 -3.96 -15.85 -0.45
C PRO A 55 -4.96 -15.71 -1.60
N ASN A 56 -5.54 -16.81 -2.06
CA ASN A 56 -6.52 -16.81 -3.15
C ASN A 56 -7.97 -16.83 -2.67
N ASP A 57 -8.19 -16.93 -1.36
CA ASP A 57 -9.52 -16.94 -0.77
C ASP A 57 -9.93 -15.53 -0.34
N ALA A 58 -11.00 -15.01 -0.93
CA ALA A 58 -11.53 -13.69 -0.58
C ALA A 58 -11.85 -13.55 0.91
N ALA A 59 -12.22 -14.65 1.59
CA ALA A 59 -12.50 -14.65 3.02
C ALA A 59 -11.26 -14.37 3.89
N SER A 60 -10.06 -14.51 3.36
CA SER A 60 -8.81 -14.20 4.06
C SER A 60 -8.56 -12.70 4.20
N TYR A 61 -9.23 -11.88 3.41
CA TYR A 61 -9.01 -10.43 3.34
C TYR A 61 -10.06 -9.69 4.16
N PRO A 62 -9.65 -8.74 5.03
CA PRO A 62 -10.60 -7.97 5.82
C PRO A 62 -11.48 -7.08 4.94
N ALA A 63 -12.72 -6.85 5.35
CA ALA A 63 -13.60 -5.96 4.64
C ALA A 63 -13.10 -4.50 4.71
N ILE A 64 -13.24 -3.79 3.60
CA ILE A 64 -12.94 -2.35 3.51
C ILE A 64 -14.18 -1.58 3.10
N LYS A 65 -14.20 -0.28 3.38
CA LYS A 65 -15.26 0.61 2.90
C LYS A 65 -15.26 0.60 1.37
N PRO A 66 -16.44 0.72 0.72
CA PRO A 66 -16.51 0.80 -0.74
C PRO A 66 -15.62 1.92 -1.28
N VAL A 67 -14.92 1.63 -2.37
CA VAL A 67 -14.07 2.59 -3.05
C VAL A 67 -14.66 2.87 -4.44
N GLU A 68 -14.93 4.15 -4.72
CA GLU A 68 -15.41 4.58 -6.03
C GLU A 68 -14.24 5.07 -6.85
N VAL A 69 -13.77 4.23 -7.76
CA VAL A 69 -12.68 4.58 -8.68
C VAL A 69 -12.84 3.83 -9.99
N ASN A 70 -12.59 4.50 -11.08
CA ASN A 70 -12.46 3.89 -12.39
C ASN A 70 -10.98 3.72 -12.72
N ILE A 71 -10.45 2.53 -12.50
CA ILE A 71 -9.03 2.22 -12.73
C ILE A 71 -8.63 2.49 -14.19
N ALA A 72 -9.55 2.32 -15.14
CA ALA A 72 -9.28 2.55 -16.55
C ALA A 72 -8.86 3.99 -16.89
N ASP A 73 -9.22 4.96 -16.05
CA ASP A 73 -8.89 6.37 -16.27
C ASP A 73 -7.42 6.71 -16.00
N TYR A 74 -6.64 5.78 -15.47
CA TYR A 74 -5.26 6.02 -15.03
C TYR A 74 -4.27 5.14 -15.75
N ASP A 75 -3.14 5.73 -16.17
CA ASP A 75 -2.02 5.02 -16.80
C ASP A 75 -0.96 4.61 -15.78
N ARG A 76 -0.82 5.38 -14.70
CA ARG A 76 0.13 5.15 -13.62
C ARG A 76 -0.60 5.12 -12.29
N ILE A 77 -0.29 4.11 -11.49
CA ILE A 77 -0.85 3.93 -10.15
C ILE A 77 0.29 3.87 -9.16
N ILE A 78 0.24 4.71 -8.12
CA ILE A 78 1.20 4.69 -7.03
C ILE A 78 0.50 4.13 -5.80
N ILE A 79 1.12 3.12 -5.20
CA ILE A 79 0.62 2.43 -4.02
C ILE A 79 1.47 2.85 -2.82
N GLY A 80 0.84 3.48 -1.83
CA GLY A 80 1.47 3.82 -0.56
C GLY A 80 1.06 2.82 0.52
N ALA A 81 2.00 2.05 1.02
CA ALA A 81 1.73 0.92 1.89
C ALA A 81 2.54 0.98 3.19
N PRO A 82 1.90 0.79 4.37
CA PRO A 82 2.63 0.44 5.57
C PRO A 82 2.97 -1.06 5.57
N LEU A 83 4.03 -1.40 6.28
CA LEU A 83 4.46 -2.78 6.44
C LEU A 83 3.91 -3.35 7.76
N TRP A 84 3.27 -4.51 7.69
CA TRP A 84 2.76 -5.27 8.83
C TRP A 84 3.37 -6.67 8.82
N TRP A 85 4.16 -7.03 9.84
CA TRP A 85 4.82 -8.34 9.92
C TRP A 85 5.47 -8.73 8.59
N SER A 86 6.31 -7.84 8.09
CA SER A 86 7.04 -7.97 6.82
C SER A 86 6.18 -7.87 5.57
N ASN A 87 4.87 -7.93 5.67
CA ASN A 87 3.95 -7.90 4.52
C ASN A 87 3.25 -6.54 4.38
N MET A 88 2.57 -6.36 3.25
CA MET A 88 1.70 -5.21 3.05
C MET A 88 0.53 -5.26 4.03
N ALA A 89 0.16 -4.10 4.60
CA ALA A 89 -0.97 -4.00 5.50
C ALA A 89 -2.25 -4.62 4.90
N ALA A 90 -2.95 -5.42 5.70
CA ALA A 90 -4.06 -6.24 5.22
C ALA A 90 -5.19 -5.47 4.53
N PRO A 91 -5.65 -4.29 5.01
CA PRO A 91 -6.70 -3.54 4.30
C PRO A 91 -6.30 -3.12 2.89
N LEU A 92 -5.04 -2.77 2.68
CA LEU A 92 -4.55 -2.43 1.36
C LEU A 92 -4.45 -3.65 0.46
N GLN A 93 -4.08 -4.79 1.00
CA GLN A 93 -4.12 -6.06 0.25
C GLN A 93 -5.55 -6.40 -0.18
N THR A 94 -6.56 -6.11 0.64
CA THR A 94 -7.97 -6.29 0.25
C THR A 94 -8.31 -5.48 -1.00
N PHE A 95 -7.93 -4.20 -1.02
CA PHE A 95 -8.16 -3.35 -2.18
C PHE A 95 -7.48 -3.92 -3.43
N LEU A 96 -6.24 -4.33 -3.34
CA LEU A 96 -5.51 -4.88 -4.48
C LEU A 96 -6.04 -6.25 -4.90
N PHE A 97 -6.54 -7.05 -3.97
CA PHE A 97 -7.21 -8.31 -4.30
C PHE A 97 -8.46 -8.08 -5.15
N GLN A 98 -9.23 -7.03 -4.83
CA GLN A 98 -10.46 -6.68 -5.55
C GLN A 98 -10.20 -6.02 -6.90
N TYR A 99 -9.18 -5.16 -7.00
CA TYR A 99 -8.95 -4.29 -8.16
C TYR A 99 -7.68 -4.59 -8.95
N GLY A 100 -6.77 -5.41 -8.43
CA GLY A 100 -5.45 -5.62 -9.01
C GLY A 100 -5.49 -6.19 -10.44
N ASN A 101 -6.47 -7.02 -10.75
CA ASN A 101 -6.65 -7.57 -12.10
C ASN A 101 -7.05 -6.51 -13.14
N ARG A 102 -7.54 -5.34 -12.71
CA ARG A 102 -7.87 -4.20 -13.57
C ARG A 102 -6.68 -3.27 -13.79
N MET A 103 -5.58 -3.51 -13.10
CA MET A 103 -4.35 -2.72 -13.17
C MET A 103 -3.33 -3.28 -14.17
N GLY A 104 -3.69 -4.33 -14.89
CA GLY A 104 -2.81 -4.95 -15.89
C GLY A 104 -2.38 -3.98 -16.98
N GLY A 105 -1.10 -4.01 -17.35
CA GLY A 105 -0.51 -3.13 -18.33
C GLY A 105 -0.20 -1.72 -17.85
N LYS A 106 -0.62 -1.34 -16.65
CA LYS A 106 -0.36 -0.02 -16.09
C LYS A 106 0.99 0.05 -15.39
N SER A 107 1.57 1.25 -15.34
CA SER A 107 2.80 1.50 -14.57
C SER A 107 2.47 1.56 -13.08
N ILE A 108 3.11 0.72 -12.27
CA ILE A 108 2.87 0.61 -10.84
C ILE A 108 4.09 1.08 -10.06
N GLY A 109 3.94 2.15 -9.30
CA GLY A 109 4.96 2.63 -8.36
C GLY A 109 4.60 2.21 -6.95
N LEU A 110 5.58 1.79 -6.15
CA LEU A 110 5.37 1.35 -4.78
C LEU A 110 6.21 2.18 -3.81
N ILE A 111 5.52 2.76 -2.82
CA ILE A 111 6.15 3.45 -1.69
C ILE A 111 5.78 2.68 -0.43
N VAL A 112 6.78 2.25 0.33
CA VAL A 112 6.57 1.48 1.57
C VAL A 112 7.16 2.22 2.76
N SER A 113 6.34 2.39 3.79
CA SER A 113 6.76 2.89 5.09
C SER A 113 6.92 1.74 6.08
N SER A 114 8.08 1.67 6.71
CA SER A 114 8.35 0.69 7.76
C SER A 114 9.26 1.28 8.83
N ALA A 115 9.29 0.67 10.02
CA ALA A 115 10.19 1.11 11.08
C ALA A 115 11.66 0.88 10.69
N SER A 116 12.01 -0.36 10.36
CA SER A 116 13.39 -0.73 10.00
C SER A 116 13.47 -1.97 9.10
N SER A 117 12.37 -2.71 8.96
CA SER A 117 12.36 -3.95 8.16
C SER A 117 12.44 -3.67 6.68
N GLY A 118 13.16 -4.52 5.95
CA GLY A 118 13.22 -4.48 4.49
C GLY A 118 11.86 -4.74 3.85
N ILE A 119 11.70 -4.31 2.61
CA ILE A 119 10.39 -4.22 1.93
C ILE A 119 10.15 -5.31 0.87
N SER A 120 11.05 -6.29 0.76
CA SER A 120 10.95 -7.30 -0.31
C SER A 120 9.65 -8.11 -0.28
N SER A 121 9.13 -8.43 0.92
CA SER A 121 7.86 -9.15 1.04
C SER A 121 6.66 -8.28 0.65
N VAL A 122 6.71 -6.98 0.91
CA VAL A 122 5.67 -6.05 0.45
C VAL A 122 5.68 -5.95 -1.07
N GLU A 123 6.86 -5.89 -1.68
CA GLU A 123 7.00 -5.92 -3.14
C GLU A 123 6.42 -7.22 -3.72
N SER A 124 6.69 -8.34 -3.08
CA SER A 124 6.13 -9.65 -3.49
C SER A 124 4.61 -9.67 -3.36
N ASP A 125 4.05 -9.10 -2.30
CA ASP A 125 2.59 -8.99 -2.14
C ASP A 125 1.97 -8.16 -3.25
N ALA A 126 2.57 -7.02 -3.60
CA ALA A 126 2.09 -6.17 -4.68
C ALA A 126 2.10 -6.92 -6.02
N LYS A 127 3.19 -7.61 -6.34
CA LYS A 127 3.32 -8.37 -7.58
C LYS A 127 2.35 -9.55 -7.65
N ARG A 128 2.10 -10.21 -6.52
CA ARG A 128 1.10 -11.28 -6.45
C ARG A 128 -0.31 -10.77 -6.74
N LEU A 129 -0.65 -9.62 -6.18
CA LEU A 129 -1.99 -9.02 -6.27
C LEU A 129 -2.21 -8.29 -7.60
N ILE A 130 -1.14 -7.86 -8.28
CA ILE A 130 -1.19 -7.19 -9.58
C ILE A 130 -0.24 -7.91 -10.55
N PRO A 131 -0.55 -9.15 -10.94
CA PRO A 131 0.41 -9.99 -11.69
C PRO A 131 0.76 -9.45 -13.07
N GLU A 132 -0.13 -8.68 -13.70
CA GLU A 132 0.08 -8.09 -15.01
C GLU A 132 0.51 -6.62 -14.96
N GLY A 133 0.84 -6.11 -13.77
CA GLY A 133 1.30 -4.73 -13.60
C GLY A 133 2.75 -4.54 -14.07
N ASN A 134 3.05 -3.38 -14.64
CA ASN A 134 4.42 -2.97 -14.97
C ASN A 134 5.02 -2.23 -13.79
N PHE A 135 5.73 -2.95 -12.93
CA PHE A 135 6.30 -2.36 -11.72
C PHE A 135 7.51 -1.47 -12.05
N LEU A 136 7.41 -0.22 -11.62
CA LEU A 136 8.51 0.75 -11.72
C LEU A 136 9.58 0.41 -10.67
N THR A 137 10.83 0.54 -11.04
CA THR A 137 11.96 0.24 -10.16
C THR A 137 12.87 1.44 -10.01
N PRO A 138 13.39 1.66 -8.81
CA PRO A 138 13.17 0.92 -7.58
C PRO A 138 11.82 1.27 -6.92
N SER A 139 11.37 0.44 -5.98
CA SER A 139 10.36 0.85 -5.01
C SER A 139 10.98 1.85 -4.03
N LEU A 140 10.20 2.79 -3.52
CA LEU A 140 10.68 3.75 -2.53
C LEU A 140 10.42 3.21 -1.12
N TRP A 141 11.48 3.03 -0.35
CA TRP A 141 11.41 2.66 1.04
C TRP A 141 11.69 3.87 1.92
N ILE A 142 10.70 4.25 2.74
CA ILE A 142 10.82 5.34 3.69
C ILE A 142 10.68 4.76 5.10
N ARG A 143 11.76 4.80 5.89
CA ARG A 143 11.69 4.40 7.29
C ARG A 143 10.88 5.42 8.09
N SER A 144 10.28 4.98 9.19
CA SER A 144 9.48 5.87 10.07
C SER A 144 10.28 7.10 10.50
N SER A 145 11.58 6.92 10.80
CA SER A 145 12.50 8.02 11.16
C SER A 145 12.77 9.01 10.02
N GLN A 146 12.47 8.65 8.78
CA GLN A 146 12.69 9.47 7.59
C GLN A 146 11.42 10.18 7.11
N THR A 147 10.28 9.96 7.76
CA THR A 147 9.00 10.53 7.33
C THR A 147 9.06 12.06 7.26
N SER A 148 9.74 12.72 8.19
CA SER A 148 9.92 14.17 8.17
C SER A 148 10.77 14.69 7.00
N ASN A 149 11.58 13.84 6.39
CA ASN A 149 12.43 14.14 5.24
C ASN A 149 11.89 13.52 3.93
N CYS A 150 10.64 13.08 3.91
CA CYS A 150 10.09 12.35 2.77
C CYS A 150 10.06 13.16 1.47
N HIS A 151 9.98 14.49 1.56
CA HIS A 151 9.94 15.35 0.38
C HIS A 151 11.12 15.12 -0.56
N SER A 152 12.34 15.15 -0.04
CA SER A 152 13.54 14.92 -0.85
C SER A 152 13.66 13.49 -1.34
N LEU A 153 13.24 12.51 -0.52
CA LEU A 153 13.24 11.10 -0.90
C LEU A 153 12.27 10.83 -2.06
N ILE A 154 11.08 11.41 -1.98
CA ILE A 154 10.06 11.30 -3.04
C ILE A 154 10.56 11.99 -4.31
N ALA A 155 11.13 13.18 -4.23
CA ALA A 155 11.65 13.90 -5.38
C ALA A 155 12.73 13.09 -6.11
N GLY A 156 13.67 12.51 -5.36
CA GLY A 156 14.70 11.65 -5.91
C GLY A 156 14.13 10.39 -6.57
N TRP A 157 13.15 9.77 -5.94
CA TRP A 157 12.49 8.59 -6.47
C TRP A 157 11.73 8.90 -7.78
N LEU A 158 10.99 10.01 -7.82
CA LEU A 158 10.27 10.42 -9.03
C LEU A 158 11.23 10.61 -10.21
N ASN A 159 12.42 11.13 -9.96
CA ASN A 159 13.45 11.24 -11.00
C ASN A 159 13.97 9.88 -11.47
N GLN A 160 14.03 8.90 -10.57
CA GLN A 160 14.52 7.55 -10.92
C GLN A 160 13.52 6.76 -11.77
N ILE A 161 12.22 6.93 -11.52
CA ILE A 161 11.16 6.16 -12.21
C ILE A 161 10.63 6.82 -13.48
N ASN A 162 10.99 8.06 -13.72
CA ASN A 162 10.54 8.80 -14.93
C ASN A 162 11.49 8.62 -16.10
#